data_612115ee920ad6c66207d0864bc675df
#
_entry.id   612115ee920ad6c66207d0864bc675df
#
_cell.length_a   1.000
_cell.length_b   1.000
_cell.length_c   1.000
_cell.angle_alpha   90.00
_cell.angle_beta   90.00
_cell.angle_gamma   90.00
#
_symmetry.space_group_name_H-M   'P 1'
#
loop_
_entity.id
_entity.type
_entity.pdbx_description
1 polymer ?
#
loop_
_entity_poly.entity_id
_entity_poly.type
_entity_poly.pdbx_seq_one_letter_code
_entity_poly.pdbx_strand_id
1 'polypeptide(L)'
;YTVRARYLVGADGARSKVMEDLGLPLEGQLARAATAYVFFRADLSRYTAHRPSSLYWIVTSSAAFGEIGMGVLRAIEPWNRWIAGWGLDMSKGEPDLSADEVTRRVRLLVGDPSLEIEIDTTSIWYVNQAHAPVYSKGRVFCGGDAVHRHPPSSGLGSNTCLGDAFNLAWKLAFVIKGHAGEQLLDSYSLERAPVGAQVVARANQSRLDYGPLNKCFRDPSAADPVASGLAQLSDPGAEGAARRAALADALDLKQFEFNAEGVELN
;
A
#
# COMPACT_ATOMS: atom_id res chain seq x y z
N TYR A 1 21.69 25.88 14.18
CA TYR A 1 23.10 25.84 13.73
C TYR A 1 23.16 25.64 12.21
N THR A 2 24.27 26.09 11.58
CA THR A 2 24.48 25.95 10.13
C THR A 2 25.46 24.82 9.86
N VAL A 3 25.13 23.93 8.93
CA VAL A 3 26.01 22.86 8.45
C VAL A 3 26.43 23.19 7.00
N ARG A 4 27.71 23.06 6.70
CA ARG A 4 28.24 23.13 5.33
C ARG A 4 28.63 21.72 4.87
N ALA A 5 28.10 21.30 3.73
CA ALA A 5 28.38 19.98 3.14
C ALA A 5 28.69 20.12 1.64
N ARG A 6 29.41 19.13 1.09
CA ARG A 6 29.68 19.04 -0.36
C ARG A 6 28.45 18.62 -1.12
N TYR A 7 27.68 17.72 -0.53
CA TYR A 7 26.44 17.16 -1.08
C TYR A 7 25.37 17.11 0.00
N LEU A 8 24.11 17.17 -0.39
CA LEU A 8 22.95 17.00 0.46
C LEU A 8 22.10 15.85 -0.09
N VAL A 9 21.60 14.98 0.79
CA VAL A 9 20.67 13.92 0.43
C VAL A 9 19.34 14.15 1.16
N GLY A 10 18.28 14.38 0.39
CA GLY A 10 16.89 14.50 0.85
C GLY A 10 16.23 13.11 0.87
N ALA A 11 16.24 12.45 2.02
CA ALA A 11 15.47 11.24 2.30
C ALA A 11 14.43 11.53 3.38
N ASP A 12 13.73 12.66 3.24
CA ASP A 12 12.85 13.27 4.24
C ASP A 12 11.36 12.94 4.02
N GLY A 13 11.09 11.87 3.20
CA GLY A 13 9.79 11.24 3.08
C GLY A 13 8.79 12.01 2.22
N ALA A 14 7.53 11.58 2.27
CA ALA A 14 6.48 12.07 1.37
C ALA A 14 6.13 13.57 1.55
N ARG A 15 6.61 14.24 2.58
CA ARG A 15 6.47 15.68 2.78
C ARG A 15 7.82 16.40 2.63
N SER A 16 8.65 15.91 1.72
CA SER A 16 10.02 16.38 1.54
C SER A 16 10.11 17.88 1.38
N LYS A 17 10.78 18.51 2.34
CA LYS A 17 11.14 19.92 2.28
C LYS A 17 12.26 20.16 1.28
N VAL A 18 13.16 19.20 1.14
CA VAL A 18 14.27 19.29 0.17
C VAL A 18 13.74 19.33 -1.25
N MET A 19 12.76 18.48 -1.60
CA MET A 19 12.10 18.50 -2.92
C MET A 19 11.44 19.87 -3.19
N GLU A 20 10.71 20.37 -2.20
CA GLU A 20 10.02 21.67 -2.29
C GLU A 20 11.02 22.82 -2.52
N ASP A 21 12.07 22.89 -1.72
CA ASP A 21 13.08 23.96 -1.79
C ASP A 21 13.89 23.93 -3.11
N LEU A 22 14.08 22.73 -3.68
CA LEU A 22 14.72 22.58 -4.99
C LEU A 22 13.79 22.91 -6.17
N GLY A 23 12.48 22.95 -5.95
CA GLY A 23 11.47 23.06 -7.00
C GLY A 23 11.50 21.88 -7.97
N LEU A 24 11.80 20.66 -7.48
CA LEU A 24 11.75 19.46 -8.30
C LEU A 24 10.31 19.08 -8.58
N PRO A 25 9.94 18.74 -9.83
CA PRO A 25 8.57 18.38 -10.17
C PRO A 25 8.20 17.02 -9.59
N LEU A 26 6.93 16.87 -9.25
CA LEU A 26 6.30 15.60 -8.89
C LEU A 26 5.12 15.39 -9.84
N GLU A 27 5.16 14.33 -10.63
CA GLU A 27 4.13 13.96 -11.60
C GLU A 27 3.18 12.93 -11.02
N GLY A 28 1.89 13.01 -11.39
CA GLY A 28 0.87 12.05 -10.96
C GLY A 28 -0.20 12.65 -10.05
N GLN A 29 -0.81 11.82 -9.22
CA GLN A 29 -1.92 12.19 -8.34
C GLN A 29 -1.58 11.94 -6.88
N LEU A 30 -1.71 12.97 -6.06
CA LEU A 30 -1.62 12.88 -4.61
C LEU A 30 -3.02 12.71 -4.01
N ALA A 31 -3.10 12.01 -2.87
CA ALA A 31 -4.35 11.82 -2.11
C ALA A 31 -5.52 11.28 -2.96
N ARG A 32 -5.23 10.39 -3.91
CA ARG A 32 -6.24 9.76 -4.78
C ARG A 32 -7.32 9.02 -4.02
N ALA A 33 -6.95 8.39 -2.91
CA ALA A 33 -7.84 7.72 -1.97
C ALA A 33 -7.28 7.85 -0.57
N ALA A 34 -8.11 7.62 0.44
CA ALA A 34 -7.69 7.60 1.83
C ALA A 34 -8.04 6.27 2.48
N THR A 35 -7.21 5.85 3.43
CA THR A 35 -7.38 4.62 4.21
C THR A 35 -7.22 4.93 5.68
N ALA A 36 -8.19 4.50 6.50
CA ALA A 36 -8.00 4.47 7.94
C ALA A 36 -7.10 3.31 8.33
N TYR A 37 -6.16 3.56 9.22
CA TYR A 37 -5.36 2.55 9.89
C TYR A 37 -5.57 2.66 11.39
N VAL A 38 -5.90 1.54 12.00
CA VAL A 38 -6.20 1.42 13.42
C VAL A 38 -5.27 0.37 14.04
N PHE A 39 -4.41 0.81 14.94
CA PHE A 39 -3.65 -0.09 15.78
C PHE A 39 -4.49 -0.43 17.00
N PHE A 40 -4.66 -1.71 17.29
CA PHE A 40 -5.50 -2.16 18.38
C PHE A 40 -5.01 -3.47 18.99
N ARG A 41 -5.48 -3.73 20.21
CA ARG A 41 -5.30 -5.00 20.92
C ARG A 41 -6.62 -5.72 21.03
N ALA A 42 -6.59 -6.98 20.72
CA ALA A 42 -7.69 -7.93 20.90
C ALA A 42 -7.15 -9.35 20.71
N ASP A 43 -7.69 -10.32 21.43
CA ASP A 43 -7.40 -11.72 21.14
C ASP A 43 -8.19 -12.19 19.94
N LEU A 44 -7.52 -12.36 18.81
CA LEU A 44 -8.09 -12.90 17.58
C LEU A 44 -7.74 -14.36 17.32
N SER A 45 -7.19 -15.08 18.30
CA SER A 45 -6.79 -16.49 18.16
C SER A 45 -7.93 -17.38 17.66
N ARG A 46 -9.14 -17.18 18.17
CA ARG A 46 -10.36 -17.90 17.75
C ARG A 46 -10.62 -17.79 16.25
N TYR A 47 -10.29 -16.66 15.63
CA TYR A 47 -10.59 -16.37 14.23
C TYR A 47 -9.42 -16.68 13.30
N THR A 48 -8.19 -16.69 13.81
CA THR A 48 -6.98 -16.70 12.98
C THR A 48 -6.02 -17.86 13.24
N ALA A 49 -6.07 -18.50 14.42
CA ALA A 49 -5.11 -19.56 14.76
C ALA A 49 -5.20 -20.80 13.86
N HIS A 50 -6.37 -21.11 13.33
CA HIS A 50 -6.57 -22.24 12.41
C HIS A 50 -6.02 -21.95 10.99
N ARG A 51 -5.77 -20.70 10.65
CA ARG A 51 -5.16 -20.21 9.38
C ARG A 51 -4.23 -19.04 9.66
N PRO A 52 -3.10 -19.25 10.33
CA PRO A 52 -2.21 -18.18 10.70
C PRO A 52 -1.63 -17.49 9.46
N SER A 53 -1.70 -16.17 9.45
CA SER A 53 -1.16 -15.31 8.40
C SER A 53 -0.72 -13.97 8.98
N SER A 54 0.17 -13.28 8.29
CA SER A 54 0.54 -11.91 8.62
C SER A 54 -0.48 -10.88 8.12
N LEU A 55 -1.29 -11.23 7.10
CA LEU A 55 -2.24 -10.35 6.45
C LEU A 55 -3.50 -11.11 6.06
N TYR A 56 -4.66 -10.54 6.42
CA TYR A 56 -5.98 -11.05 6.06
C TYR A 56 -6.73 -9.98 5.27
N TRP A 57 -7.18 -10.32 4.08
CA TRP A 57 -8.15 -9.53 3.33
C TRP A 57 -9.55 -9.98 3.70
N ILE A 58 -10.36 -9.06 4.21
CA ILE A 58 -11.68 -9.36 4.75
C ILE A 58 -12.75 -8.87 3.79
N VAL A 59 -13.56 -9.80 3.29
CA VAL A 59 -14.75 -9.51 2.51
C VAL A 59 -15.94 -9.43 3.47
N THR A 60 -16.66 -8.32 3.46
CA THR A 60 -17.83 -8.12 4.30
C THR A 60 -19.04 -7.68 3.48
N SER A 61 -20.25 -7.92 4.00
CA SER A 61 -21.50 -7.45 3.39
C SER A 61 -21.62 -5.91 3.44
N SER A 62 -20.86 -5.24 4.29
CA SER A 62 -20.89 -3.79 4.40
C SER A 62 -20.25 -3.10 3.21
N ALA A 63 -20.98 -2.20 2.56
CA ALA A 63 -20.49 -1.35 1.48
C ALA A 63 -19.46 -0.28 1.94
N ALA A 64 -19.06 -0.31 3.20
CA ALA A 64 -18.33 0.78 3.86
C ALA A 64 -16.81 0.73 3.73
N PHE A 65 -16.23 -0.17 2.90
CA PHE A 65 -14.78 -0.41 2.89
C PHE A 65 -14.07 0.09 1.62
N GLY A 66 -14.45 1.27 1.13
CA GLY A 66 -13.71 2.00 0.09
C GLY A 66 -13.74 1.38 -1.30
N GLU A 67 -12.85 1.85 -2.17
CA GLU A 67 -12.82 1.53 -3.61
C GLU A 67 -12.66 0.01 -3.89
N ILE A 68 -11.84 -0.68 -3.14
CA ILE A 68 -11.65 -2.14 -3.29
C ILE A 68 -12.73 -2.96 -2.57
N GLY A 69 -13.57 -2.33 -1.75
CA GLY A 69 -14.68 -3.02 -1.07
C GLY A 69 -14.25 -4.12 -0.09
N MET A 70 -13.01 -4.08 0.38
CA MET A 70 -12.43 -5.04 1.31
C MET A 70 -11.72 -4.30 2.44
N GLY A 71 -11.81 -4.85 3.65
CA GLY A 71 -10.97 -4.42 4.76
C GLY A 71 -9.75 -5.30 4.92
N VAL A 72 -8.80 -4.88 5.73
CA VAL A 72 -7.58 -5.62 5.99
C VAL A 72 -7.35 -5.75 7.49
N LEU A 73 -6.88 -6.92 7.92
CA LEU A 73 -6.31 -7.15 9.24
C LEU A 73 -4.86 -7.63 9.08
N ARG A 74 -3.95 -7.00 9.78
CA ARG A 74 -2.54 -7.36 9.78
C ARG A 74 -2.07 -7.69 11.20
N ALA A 75 -1.49 -8.86 11.37
CA ALA A 75 -0.89 -9.27 12.63
C ALA A 75 0.43 -8.49 12.85
N ILE A 76 0.54 -7.83 13.99
CA ILE A 76 1.79 -7.23 14.49
C ILE A 76 2.41 -8.19 15.49
N GLU A 77 1.59 -8.66 16.43
CA GLU A 77 1.95 -9.64 17.43
C GLU A 77 0.80 -10.66 17.50
N PRO A 78 1.01 -11.87 17.00
CA PRO A 78 -0.01 -12.89 17.10
C PRO A 78 -0.23 -13.24 18.59
N TRP A 79 -1.42 -13.27 19.12
CA TRP A 79 -2.72 -13.08 18.48
C TRP A 79 -3.37 -11.79 18.99
N ASN A 80 -2.57 -10.90 19.59
CA ASN A 80 -3.01 -9.86 20.52
C ASN A 80 -2.88 -8.43 19.98
N ARG A 81 -2.00 -8.17 18.99
CA ARG A 81 -1.81 -6.83 18.42
C ARG A 81 -1.97 -6.83 16.92
N TRP A 82 -2.78 -5.90 16.45
CA TRP A 82 -3.25 -5.88 15.08
C TRP A 82 -3.29 -4.48 14.50
N ILE A 83 -3.26 -4.42 13.19
CA ILE A 83 -3.69 -3.25 12.42
C ILE A 83 -4.95 -3.64 11.67
N ALA A 84 -6.02 -2.88 11.82
CA ALA A 84 -7.15 -2.87 10.90
C ALA A 84 -7.00 -1.74 9.90
N GLY A 85 -7.39 -1.98 8.64
CA GLY A 85 -7.38 -0.95 7.60
C GLY A 85 -8.62 -1.04 6.72
N TRP A 86 -9.16 0.13 6.32
CA TRP A 86 -10.27 0.22 5.38
C TRP A 86 -10.24 1.53 4.60
N GLY A 87 -10.76 1.49 3.37
CA GLY A 87 -10.92 2.69 2.55
C GLY A 87 -11.91 3.69 3.14
N LEU A 88 -11.62 4.96 2.96
CA LEU A 88 -12.46 6.08 3.36
C LEU A 88 -13.05 6.75 2.12
N ASP A 89 -14.33 7.09 2.18
CA ASP A 89 -15.00 7.90 1.17
C ASP A 89 -14.91 9.38 1.57
N MET A 90 -13.89 10.04 1.05
CA MET A 90 -13.63 11.45 1.36
C MET A 90 -14.66 12.41 0.73
N SER A 91 -15.52 11.94 -0.18
CA SER A 91 -16.60 12.74 -0.75
C SER A 91 -17.71 13.04 0.28
N LYS A 92 -17.77 12.25 1.34
CA LYS A 92 -18.72 12.39 2.45
C LYS A 92 -18.25 13.35 3.57
N GLY A 93 -17.12 14.03 3.36
CA GLY A 93 -16.52 14.92 4.36
C GLY A 93 -15.46 14.21 5.22
N GLU A 94 -15.12 14.84 6.35
CA GLU A 94 -14.15 14.25 7.29
C GLU A 94 -14.69 12.95 7.89
N PRO A 95 -13.88 11.88 7.89
CA PRO A 95 -14.30 10.59 8.44
C PRO A 95 -14.39 10.67 9.97
N ASP A 96 -15.42 10.04 10.52
CA ASP A 96 -15.50 9.81 11.95
C ASP A 96 -14.49 8.71 12.35
N LEU A 97 -13.49 9.10 13.12
CA LEU A 97 -12.47 8.24 13.72
C LEU A 97 -12.56 8.24 15.25
N SER A 98 -13.74 8.54 15.80
CA SER A 98 -14.02 8.39 17.23
C SER A 98 -13.79 6.94 17.67
N ALA A 99 -13.43 6.75 18.94
CA ALA A 99 -13.18 5.43 19.49
C ALA A 99 -14.38 4.47 19.30
N ASP A 100 -15.59 4.97 19.41
CA ASP A 100 -16.83 4.20 19.25
C ASP A 100 -17.01 3.72 17.79
N GLU A 101 -16.85 4.63 16.81
CA GLU A 101 -16.98 4.28 15.40
C GLU A 101 -15.87 3.34 14.94
N VAL A 102 -14.64 3.59 15.38
CA VAL A 102 -13.48 2.73 15.09
C VAL A 102 -13.70 1.33 15.68
N THR A 103 -14.13 1.23 16.94
CA THR A 103 -14.45 -0.05 17.58
C THR A 103 -15.55 -0.79 16.83
N ARG A 104 -16.61 -0.08 16.46
CA ARG A 104 -17.72 -0.65 15.68
C ARG A 104 -17.21 -1.21 14.34
N ARG A 105 -16.34 -0.50 13.62
CA ARG A 105 -15.79 -0.95 12.33
C ARG A 105 -14.84 -2.13 12.47
N VAL A 106 -13.99 -2.15 13.49
CA VAL A 106 -13.12 -3.31 13.75
C VAL A 106 -13.95 -4.55 14.08
N ARG A 107 -14.99 -4.42 14.91
CA ARG A 107 -15.94 -5.51 15.19
C ARG A 107 -16.63 -6.02 13.93
N LEU A 108 -17.00 -5.11 13.02
CA LEU A 108 -17.59 -5.47 11.74
C LEU A 108 -16.61 -6.22 10.84
N LEU A 109 -15.32 -5.82 10.81
CA LEU A 109 -14.29 -6.53 10.07
C LEU A 109 -14.03 -7.94 10.61
N VAL A 110 -13.98 -8.09 11.92
CA VAL A 110 -13.79 -9.42 12.56
C VAL A 110 -15.05 -10.29 12.48
N GLY A 111 -16.22 -9.65 12.35
CA GLY A 111 -17.51 -10.34 12.34
C GLY A 111 -18.01 -10.71 13.75
N ASP A 112 -17.50 -10.06 14.79
CA ASP A 112 -17.91 -10.28 16.17
C ASP A 112 -18.26 -8.94 16.86
N PRO A 113 -19.57 -8.66 17.09
CA PRO A 113 -19.99 -7.45 17.74
C PRO A 113 -19.64 -7.38 19.25
N SER A 114 -19.29 -8.54 19.85
CA SER A 114 -18.94 -8.65 21.27
C SER A 114 -17.45 -8.58 21.55
N LEU A 115 -16.61 -8.51 20.49
CA LEU A 115 -15.17 -8.50 20.64
C LEU A 115 -14.72 -7.34 21.55
N GLU A 116 -13.92 -7.66 22.56
CA GLU A 116 -13.24 -6.68 23.40
C GLU A 116 -12.04 -6.12 22.66
N ILE A 117 -11.95 -4.78 22.57
CA ILE A 117 -10.95 -4.07 21.79
C ILE A 117 -10.38 -2.92 22.61
N GLU A 118 -9.06 -2.80 22.62
CA GLU A 118 -8.34 -1.64 23.11
C GLU A 118 -7.67 -0.95 21.92
N ILE A 119 -8.04 0.31 21.65
CA ILE A 119 -7.46 1.10 20.53
C ILE A 119 -6.16 1.74 21.00
N ASP A 120 -5.05 1.40 20.39
CA ASP A 120 -3.75 2.04 20.64
C ASP A 120 -3.66 3.40 19.93
N THR A 121 -3.97 3.44 18.63
CA THR A 121 -3.93 4.69 17.83
C THR A 121 -4.68 4.54 16.50
N THR A 122 -5.12 5.66 15.96
CA THR A 122 -5.74 5.77 14.64
C THR A 122 -5.00 6.76 13.77
N SER A 123 -4.96 6.51 12.47
CA SER A 123 -4.36 7.41 11.48
C SER A 123 -5.06 7.31 10.15
N ILE A 124 -4.94 8.37 9.35
CA ILE A 124 -5.33 8.36 7.93
C ILE A 124 -4.08 8.31 7.08
N TRP A 125 -4.04 7.36 6.16
CA TRP A 125 -3.03 7.25 5.15
C TRP A 125 -3.61 7.54 3.77
N TYR A 126 -2.93 8.37 3.00
CA TYR A 126 -3.38 8.75 1.66
C TYR A 126 -2.70 7.90 0.60
N VAL A 127 -3.49 7.33 -0.28
CA VAL A 127 -3.01 6.61 -1.46
C VAL A 127 -2.51 7.64 -2.46
N ASN A 128 -1.23 7.58 -2.75
CA ASN A 128 -0.58 8.42 -3.75
C ASN A 128 -0.21 7.59 -4.97
N GLN A 129 -0.19 8.25 -6.12
CA GLN A 129 0.35 7.75 -7.37
C GLN A 129 1.19 8.86 -7.98
N ALA A 130 2.38 9.07 -7.43
CA ALA A 130 3.22 10.18 -7.85
C ALA A 130 4.71 9.82 -7.84
N HIS A 131 5.44 10.31 -8.81
CA HIS A 131 6.88 10.14 -8.94
C HIS A 131 7.54 11.41 -9.48
N ALA A 132 8.80 11.62 -9.15
CA ALA A 132 9.60 12.68 -9.71
C ALA A 132 10.30 12.18 -11.00
N PRO A 133 10.28 12.93 -12.11
CA PRO A 133 11.03 12.58 -13.31
C PRO A 133 12.53 12.79 -13.15
N VAL A 134 12.94 13.57 -12.13
CA VAL A 134 14.34 13.90 -11.83
C VAL A 134 14.55 13.85 -10.32
N TYR A 135 15.62 13.20 -9.88
CA TYR A 135 15.94 12.95 -8.47
C TYR A 135 17.03 13.85 -7.90
N SER A 136 17.59 14.73 -8.72
CA SER A 136 18.72 15.57 -8.30
C SER A 136 18.73 16.93 -8.99
N LYS A 137 19.32 17.91 -8.32
CA LYS A 137 19.62 19.22 -8.90
C LYS A 137 20.95 19.73 -8.29
N GLY A 138 21.96 19.85 -9.14
CA GLY A 138 23.31 20.23 -8.71
C GLY A 138 23.89 19.20 -7.73
N ARG A 139 24.19 19.65 -6.51
CA ARG A 139 24.77 18.80 -5.45
C ARG A 139 23.74 18.28 -4.44
N VAL A 140 22.48 18.33 -4.77
CA VAL A 140 21.37 17.85 -3.93
C VAL A 140 20.67 16.71 -4.62
N PHE A 141 20.51 15.60 -3.90
CA PHE A 141 19.91 14.34 -4.36
C PHE A 141 18.72 14.00 -3.48
N CYS A 142 17.64 13.54 -4.05
CA CYS A 142 16.47 13.06 -3.31
C CYS A 142 16.26 11.58 -3.59
N GLY A 143 15.66 10.84 -2.64
CA GLY A 143 15.37 9.41 -2.78
C GLY A 143 14.24 8.94 -1.88
N GLY A 144 13.76 7.74 -2.13
CA GLY A 144 12.68 7.14 -1.38
C GLY A 144 11.34 7.86 -1.55
N ASP A 145 10.52 7.91 -0.50
CA ASP A 145 9.18 8.53 -0.54
C ASP A 145 9.21 10.04 -0.87
N ALA A 146 10.37 10.67 -0.85
CA ALA A 146 10.51 12.03 -1.35
C ALA A 146 10.20 12.10 -2.85
N VAL A 147 10.64 11.12 -3.62
CA VAL A 147 10.61 11.12 -5.09
C VAL A 147 9.64 10.10 -5.71
N HIS A 148 9.18 9.09 -4.97
CA HIS A 148 8.14 8.16 -5.44
C HIS A 148 7.19 7.78 -4.32
N ARG A 149 5.90 7.94 -4.56
CA ARG A 149 4.82 7.75 -3.59
C ARG A 149 3.75 6.85 -4.18
N HIS A 150 3.53 5.71 -3.57
CA HIS A 150 2.59 4.69 -4.06
C HIS A 150 1.97 3.90 -2.90
N PRO A 151 0.87 3.16 -3.13
CA PRO A 151 0.30 2.27 -2.11
C PRO A 151 1.28 1.16 -1.71
N PRO A 152 1.07 0.54 -0.53
CA PRO A 152 1.96 -0.52 -0.02
C PRO A 152 1.78 -1.87 -0.74
N SER A 153 0.97 -1.91 -1.78
CA SER A 153 0.77 -3.10 -2.62
C SER A 153 2.10 -3.60 -3.18
N SER A 154 2.25 -4.91 -3.27
CA SER A 154 3.48 -5.60 -3.71
C SER A 154 4.69 -5.44 -2.79
N GLY A 155 4.62 -4.66 -1.70
CA GLY A 155 5.74 -4.48 -0.78
C GLY A 155 6.96 -3.77 -1.37
N LEU A 156 6.79 -2.98 -2.43
CA LEU A 156 7.90 -2.41 -3.22
C LEU A 156 8.55 -1.19 -2.57
N GLY A 157 7.86 -0.46 -1.68
CA GLY A 157 8.31 0.82 -1.16
C GLY A 157 9.68 0.79 -0.51
N SER A 158 9.84 0.03 0.57
CA SER A 158 11.11 -0.09 1.29
C SER A 158 12.24 -0.62 0.39
N ASN A 159 11.93 -1.61 -0.46
CA ASN A 159 12.91 -2.19 -1.37
C ASN A 159 13.42 -1.18 -2.39
N THR A 160 12.52 -0.36 -2.94
CA THR A 160 12.89 0.70 -3.88
C THR A 160 13.72 1.80 -3.20
N CYS A 161 13.34 2.19 -1.97
CA CYS A 161 14.13 3.16 -1.18
C CYS A 161 15.55 2.63 -0.89
N LEU A 162 15.70 1.33 -0.56
CA LEU A 162 17.00 0.70 -0.40
C LEU A 162 17.81 0.70 -1.70
N GLY A 163 17.14 0.44 -2.84
CA GLY A 163 17.74 0.53 -4.16
C GLY A 163 18.24 1.93 -4.50
N ASP A 164 17.49 2.98 -4.16
CA ASP A 164 17.91 4.37 -4.32
C ASP A 164 19.13 4.68 -3.47
N ALA A 165 19.07 4.33 -2.18
CA ALA A 165 20.17 4.56 -1.25
C ALA A 165 21.44 3.83 -1.68
N PHE A 166 21.34 2.57 -2.10
CA PHE A 166 22.47 1.80 -2.59
C PHE A 166 23.08 2.43 -3.85
N ASN A 167 22.23 2.77 -4.83
CA ASN A 167 22.67 3.35 -6.09
C ASN A 167 23.41 4.68 -5.89
N LEU A 168 22.91 5.55 -5.03
CA LEU A 168 23.52 6.85 -4.75
C LEU A 168 24.79 6.75 -3.89
N ALA A 169 24.79 5.88 -2.89
CA ALA A 169 25.86 5.83 -1.89
C ALA A 169 27.22 5.49 -2.47
N TRP A 170 27.31 4.45 -3.32
CA TRP A 170 28.59 4.10 -3.92
C TRP A 170 29.08 5.16 -4.93
N LYS A 171 28.16 5.80 -5.66
CA LYS A 171 28.50 6.87 -6.60
C LYS A 171 29.08 8.08 -5.86
N LEU A 172 28.43 8.49 -4.79
CA LEU A 172 28.95 9.54 -3.91
C LEU A 172 30.33 9.18 -3.34
N ALA A 173 30.51 7.94 -2.87
CA ALA A 173 31.76 7.47 -2.32
C ALA A 173 32.90 7.52 -3.37
N PHE A 174 32.63 7.13 -4.61
CA PHE A 174 33.62 7.15 -5.69
C PHE A 174 34.04 8.58 -6.04
N VAL A 175 33.06 9.50 -6.16
CA VAL A 175 33.34 10.90 -6.45
C VAL A 175 34.06 11.60 -5.29
N ILE A 176 33.63 11.36 -4.05
CA ILE A 176 34.24 11.98 -2.86
C ILE A 176 35.69 11.52 -2.68
N LYS A 177 35.99 10.27 -2.98
CA LYS A 177 37.35 9.68 -2.90
C LYS A 177 38.22 9.98 -4.14
N GLY A 178 37.66 10.64 -5.16
CA GLY A 178 38.38 10.96 -6.39
C GLY A 178 38.59 9.79 -7.34
N HIS A 179 37.82 8.70 -7.18
CA HIS A 179 37.85 7.53 -8.07
C HIS A 179 37.03 7.74 -9.34
N ALA A 180 36.10 8.73 -9.33
CA ALA A 180 35.30 9.10 -10.50
C ALA A 180 35.05 10.60 -10.53
N GLY A 181 34.76 11.14 -11.73
CA GLY A 181 34.31 12.52 -11.91
C GLY A 181 32.85 12.76 -11.44
N GLU A 182 32.50 14.02 -11.24
CA GLU A 182 31.15 14.40 -10.76
C GLU A 182 30.03 13.94 -11.71
N GLN A 183 30.32 13.74 -13.00
CA GLN A 183 29.36 13.23 -14.00
C GLN A 183 28.79 11.84 -13.64
N LEU A 184 29.49 11.05 -12.81
CA LEU A 184 28.94 9.80 -12.31
C LEU A 184 27.63 10.00 -11.54
N LEU A 185 27.47 11.14 -10.86
CA LEU A 185 26.28 11.45 -10.06
C LEU A 185 25.04 11.75 -10.92
N ASP A 186 25.23 12.18 -12.17
CA ASP A 186 24.12 12.43 -13.10
C ASP A 186 23.39 11.11 -13.42
N SER A 187 24.11 9.99 -13.42
CA SER A 187 23.55 8.68 -13.69
C SER A 187 22.55 8.22 -12.59
N TYR A 188 22.60 8.77 -11.37
CA TYR A 188 21.66 8.44 -10.32
C TYR A 188 20.20 8.69 -10.74
N SER A 189 19.91 9.90 -11.17
CA SER A 189 18.58 10.28 -11.63
C SER A 189 18.16 9.50 -12.89
N LEU A 190 19.10 9.33 -13.85
CA LEU A 190 18.84 8.60 -15.09
C LEU A 190 18.51 7.12 -14.85
N GLU A 191 19.10 6.51 -13.85
CA GLU A 191 18.87 5.10 -13.52
C GLU A 191 17.64 4.90 -12.60
N ARG A 192 17.43 5.83 -11.63
CA ARG A 192 16.44 5.58 -10.57
C ARG A 192 15.07 6.21 -10.83
N ALA A 193 14.98 7.33 -11.54
CA ALA A 193 13.70 7.95 -11.82
C ALA A 193 12.77 7.05 -12.68
N PRO A 194 13.25 6.38 -13.75
CA PRO A 194 12.42 5.42 -14.47
C PRO A 194 11.93 4.25 -13.63
N VAL A 195 12.78 3.73 -12.73
CA VAL A 195 12.41 2.65 -11.79
C VAL A 195 11.33 3.13 -10.83
N GLY A 196 11.46 4.34 -10.27
CA GLY A 196 10.43 4.93 -9.41
C GLY A 196 9.09 5.07 -10.12
N ALA A 197 9.08 5.54 -11.37
CA ALA A 197 7.87 5.63 -12.19
C ALA A 197 7.20 4.26 -12.39
N GLN A 198 8.01 3.25 -12.75
CA GLN A 198 7.54 1.87 -12.94
C GLN A 198 6.95 1.28 -11.66
N VAL A 199 7.63 1.45 -10.53
CA VAL A 199 7.17 0.95 -9.22
C VAL A 199 5.86 1.62 -8.80
N VAL A 200 5.74 2.94 -8.99
CA VAL A 200 4.50 3.67 -8.71
C VAL A 200 3.34 3.15 -9.55
N ALA A 201 3.54 2.94 -10.85
CA ALA A 201 2.52 2.38 -11.73
C ALA A 201 2.12 0.96 -11.30
N ARG A 202 3.11 0.10 -11.05
CA ARG A 202 2.89 -1.30 -10.66
C ARG A 202 2.15 -1.43 -9.32
N ALA A 203 2.57 -0.71 -8.29
CA ALA A 203 1.94 -0.76 -6.99
C ALA A 203 0.46 -0.31 -7.04
N ASN A 204 0.14 0.68 -7.87
CA ASN A 204 -1.24 1.10 -8.08
C ASN A 204 -2.05 0.08 -8.87
N GLN A 205 -1.46 -0.58 -9.87
CA GLN A 205 -2.12 -1.67 -10.60
C GLN A 205 -2.41 -2.85 -9.67
N SER A 206 -1.44 -3.29 -8.85
CA SER A 206 -1.64 -4.37 -7.88
C SER A 206 -2.79 -4.10 -6.92
N ARG A 207 -3.00 -2.83 -6.53
CA ARG A 207 -4.16 -2.42 -5.73
C ARG A 207 -5.48 -2.63 -6.49
N LEU A 208 -5.53 -2.29 -7.76
CA LEU A 208 -6.72 -2.44 -8.60
C LEU A 208 -7.05 -3.91 -8.91
N ASP A 209 -6.04 -4.77 -8.95
CA ASP A 209 -6.18 -6.21 -9.21
C ASP A 209 -6.97 -6.96 -8.12
N TYR A 210 -7.27 -6.31 -6.98
CA TYR A 210 -8.25 -6.83 -6.00
C TYR A 210 -9.71 -6.68 -6.46
N GLY A 211 -10.00 -5.82 -7.43
CA GLY A 211 -11.35 -5.58 -7.93
C GLY A 211 -12.03 -6.84 -8.49
N PRO A 212 -11.42 -7.58 -9.43
CA PRO A 212 -11.94 -8.85 -9.92
C PRO A 212 -12.19 -9.87 -8.81
N LEU A 213 -11.23 -10.02 -7.89
CA LEU A 213 -11.36 -10.92 -6.74
C LEU A 213 -12.58 -10.58 -5.88
N ASN A 214 -12.75 -9.30 -5.53
CA ASN A 214 -13.88 -8.84 -4.73
C ASN A 214 -15.23 -9.09 -5.41
N LYS A 215 -15.31 -8.92 -6.75
CA LYS A 215 -16.53 -9.21 -7.52
C LYS A 215 -16.96 -10.68 -7.42
N CYS A 216 -16.02 -11.61 -7.34
CA CYS A 216 -16.34 -13.03 -7.21
C CYS A 216 -17.03 -13.38 -5.88
N PHE A 217 -16.85 -12.56 -4.85
CA PHE A 217 -17.48 -12.76 -3.53
C PHE A 217 -18.79 -12.00 -3.35
N ARG A 218 -19.27 -11.27 -4.35
CA ARG A 218 -20.44 -10.40 -4.21
C ARG A 218 -21.47 -10.63 -5.30
N ASP A 219 -22.73 -10.54 -4.91
CA ASP A 219 -23.87 -10.39 -5.80
C ASP A 219 -24.49 -9.00 -5.54
N PRO A 220 -24.22 -8.00 -6.37
CA PRO A 220 -24.68 -6.63 -6.13
C PRO A 220 -26.21 -6.46 -6.19
N SER A 221 -26.94 -7.46 -6.71
CA SER A 221 -28.40 -7.45 -6.81
C SER A 221 -29.10 -7.92 -5.54
N ALA A 222 -28.36 -8.61 -4.62
CA ALA A 222 -28.92 -9.17 -3.41
C ALA A 222 -28.94 -8.18 -2.24
N ALA A 223 -29.89 -8.38 -1.32
CA ALA A 223 -29.95 -7.59 -0.08
C ALA A 223 -28.70 -7.76 0.81
N ASP A 224 -28.13 -8.97 0.84
CA ASP A 224 -26.80 -9.26 1.37
C ASP A 224 -25.89 -9.76 0.24
N PRO A 225 -25.11 -8.84 -0.37
CA PRO A 225 -24.27 -9.16 -1.52
C PRO A 225 -23.23 -10.24 -1.26
N VAL A 226 -22.65 -10.31 -0.07
CA VAL A 226 -21.58 -11.28 0.24
C VAL A 226 -22.18 -12.64 0.54
N ALA A 227 -23.24 -12.74 1.34
CA ALA A 227 -23.92 -14.00 1.61
C ALA A 227 -24.41 -14.65 0.31
N SER A 228 -25.04 -13.86 -0.59
CA SER A 228 -25.47 -14.35 -1.91
C SER A 228 -24.28 -14.78 -2.78
N GLY A 229 -23.22 -13.99 -2.84
CA GLY A 229 -22.02 -14.33 -3.60
C GLY A 229 -21.34 -15.61 -3.13
N LEU A 230 -21.26 -15.84 -1.83
CA LEU A 230 -20.73 -17.09 -1.26
C LEU A 230 -21.64 -18.28 -1.54
N ALA A 231 -22.97 -18.11 -1.45
CA ALA A 231 -23.93 -19.16 -1.83
C ALA A 231 -23.78 -19.54 -3.30
N GLN A 232 -23.64 -18.58 -4.20
CA GLN A 232 -23.40 -18.83 -5.63
C GLN A 232 -22.04 -19.52 -5.90
N LEU A 233 -20.98 -19.19 -5.14
CA LEU A 233 -19.70 -19.91 -5.23
C LEU A 233 -19.81 -21.37 -4.78
N SER A 234 -20.73 -21.66 -3.86
CA SER A 234 -20.98 -23.00 -3.33
C SER A 234 -21.97 -23.81 -4.17
N ASP A 235 -22.65 -23.19 -5.14
CA ASP A 235 -23.58 -23.86 -6.03
C ASP A 235 -22.86 -24.92 -6.88
N PRO A 236 -23.32 -26.20 -6.89
CA PRO A 236 -22.75 -27.25 -7.72
C PRO A 236 -23.06 -27.12 -9.22
N GLY A 237 -24.04 -26.27 -9.59
CA GLY A 237 -24.49 -26.09 -10.96
C GLY A 237 -23.49 -25.34 -11.87
N ALA A 238 -23.90 -25.13 -13.11
CA ALA A 238 -23.06 -24.48 -14.13
C ALA A 238 -22.70 -23.03 -13.78
N GLU A 239 -23.63 -22.30 -13.14
CA GLU A 239 -23.37 -20.90 -12.72
C GLU A 239 -22.32 -20.84 -11.60
N GLY A 240 -22.42 -21.72 -10.60
CA GLY A 240 -21.40 -21.82 -9.57
C GLY A 240 -20.04 -22.26 -10.11
N ALA A 241 -20.03 -23.18 -11.10
CA ALA A 241 -18.79 -23.59 -11.77
C ALA A 241 -18.13 -22.41 -12.51
N ALA A 242 -18.92 -21.62 -13.25
CA ALA A 242 -18.41 -20.44 -13.93
C ALA A 242 -17.85 -19.39 -12.96
N ARG A 243 -18.54 -19.19 -11.82
CA ARG A 243 -18.08 -18.25 -10.79
C ARG A 243 -16.79 -18.70 -10.10
N ARG A 244 -16.63 -20.01 -9.85
CA ARG A 244 -15.37 -20.58 -9.34
C ARG A 244 -14.23 -20.46 -10.35
N ALA A 245 -14.49 -20.63 -11.65
CA ALA A 245 -13.50 -20.39 -12.69
C ALA A 245 -13.03 -18.89 -12.70
N ALA A 246 -13.99 -17.96 -12.67
CA ALA A 246 -13.67 -16.54 -12.56
C ALA A 246 -12.88 -16.19 -11.28
N LEU A 247 -13.14 -16.89 -10.17
CA LEU A 247 -12.36 -16.73 -8.94
C LEU A 247 -10.93 -17.26 -9.11
N ALA A 248 -10.75 -18.38 -9.79
CA ALA A 248 -9.42 -18.92 -10.11
C ALA A 248 -8.61 -17.93 -10.97
N ASP A 249 -9.20 -17.39 -12.05
CA ASP A 249 -8.57 -16.38 -12.90
C ASP A 249 -8.17 -15.12 -12.11
N ALA A 250 -9.05 -14.66 -11.20
CA ALA A 250 -8.77 -13.50 -10.34
C ALA A 250 -7.64 -13.77 -9.34
N LEU A 251 -7.53 -14.98 -8.82
CA LEU A 251 -6.43 -15.40 -7.95
C LEU A 251 -5.11 -15.51 -8.73
N ASP A 252 -5.14 -16.04 -9.95
CA ASP A 252 -3.96 -16.12 -10.82
C ASP A 252 -3.45 -14.72 -11.16
N LEU A 253 -4.33 -13.78 -11.46
CA LEU A 253 -3.96 -12.38 -11.63
C LEU A 253 -3.26 -11.82 -10.40
N LYS A 254 -3.72 -12.17 -9.20
CA LYS A 254 -3.09 -11.72 -7.94
C LYS A 254 -1.75 -12.39 -7.64
N GLN A 255 -1.49 -13.56 -8.17
CA GLN A 255 -0.19 -14.23 -7.99
C GLN A 255 0.93 -13.43 -8.64
N PHE A 256 0.66 -12.68 -9.68
CA PHE A 256 1.65 -11.80 -10.31
C PHE A 256 2.29 -10.82 -9.30
N GLU A 257 1.50 -10.29 -8.37
CA GLU A 257 1.99 -9.40 -7.30
C GLU A 257 3.10 -10.04 -6.44
N PHE A 258 3.04 -11.36 -6.23
CA PHE A 258 3.91 -12.04 -5.26
C PHE A 258 5.00 -12.90 -5.93
N ASN A 259 4.83 -13.29 -7.18
CA ASN A 259 5.70 -14.26 -7.86
C ASN A 259 6.52 -13.67 -9.01
N ALA A 260 5.97 -12.71 -9.75
CA ALA A 260 6.59 -12.20 -10.97
C ALA A 260 7.47 -10.96 -10.76
N GLU A 261 7.15 -10.14 -9.77
CA GLU A 261 7.79 -8.83 -9.57
C GLU A 261 9.30 -8.91 -9.32
N GLY A 262 9.74 -9.93 -8.59
CA GLY A 262 11.17 -10.14 -8.32
C GLY A 262 11.97 -10.57 -9.54
N VAL A 263 11.32 -11.11 -10.55
CA VAL A 263 11.96 -11.59 -11.79
C VAL A 263 11.95 -10.52 -12.88
N GLU A 264 10.91 -9.71 -12.94
CA GLU A 264 10.75 -8.70 -13.99
C GLU A 264 11.48 -7.38 -13.69
N LEU A 265 11.75 -7.09 -12.42
CA LEU A 265 12.45 -5.87 -12.00
C LEU A 265 13.99 -6.05 -11.89
N ASN A 266 14.51 -7.24 -12.15
CA ASN A 266 15.93 -7.55 -12.27
C ASN A 266 16.30 -7.67 -13.73
#